data_82cdda6f79f359573f1c3cf3a7b8025c
#
_entry.id   82cdda6f79f359573f1c3cf3a7b8025c
#
_cell.length_a   1.000
_cell.length_b   1.000
_cell.length_c   1.000
_cell.angle_alpha   90.00
_cell.angle_beta   90.00
_cell.angle_gamma   90.00
#
_symmetry.space_group_name_H-M   'P 1'
#
loop_
_entity.id
_entity.type
_entity.pdbx_description
1 polymer ?
#
loop_
_entity_poly.entity_id
_entity_poly.type
_entity_poly.pdbx_seq_one_letter_code
_entity_poly.pdbx_strand_id
1 'polypeptide(L)'
;MVRPVEVMEFSGPEEEPDLRAWLAKEGLPAGKLGLRTISGEGRGLVATQKIGKGEPLLQVPAGILLTADRALELSAVGPAMEAAGTEEWAVLAVYLAEALAAAESGEGGPFAEYVLALPRVVGGVLEWREKEVSELLQGSPFQEVARARIASVDAAISDLRPVIAEHPNKRAVSAERLRWAFGILFSRLVRLTARGEELALVPWADMANHSPAAECFIDYDEASKSVVLRPDRDYRAGEEVFASYGQRPSGELLLSYGFVPRDPVPYESVELTIGMDPNDSCYDQKVALLAKWNMEPIETIPIRSDSLPSGLLQYAAFVMSPAPAEELDELARASFVDGDLAGGEEGEMRGRELILESVKVALSKYGGSMDEDRALSLRALGKVGCEEVGARARAFREAAAATLRLRERQILSRAESVMRTRLREMKTGVAMPGAGFARRK
;
A
#
# COMPACT_ATOMS: atom_id res chain seq x y z
N MET A 1 -20.34 8.73 11.62
CA MET A 1 -20.40 8.43 13.07
C MET A 1 -19.27 7.44 13.32
N VAL A 2 -18.18 7.91 13.94
CA VAL A 2 -17.09 7.04 14.40
C VAL A 2 -17.68 6.18 15.52
N ARG A 3 -17.59 4.83 15.37
CA ARG A 3 -17.99 3.93 16.45
C ARG A 3 -17.20 4.26 17.71
N PRO A 4 -17.78 4.18 18.91
CA PRO A 4 -17.02 4.32 20.13
C PRO A 4 -15.94 3.24 20.14
N VAL A 5 -14.69 3.64 20.47
CA VAL A 5 -13.57 2.72 20.66
C VAL A 5 -13.98 1.76 21.77
N GLU A 6 -14.19 0.48 21.44
CA GLU A 6 -14.41 -0.55 22.47
C GLU A 6 -13.12 -0.65 23.28
N VAL A 7 -13.20 -0.32 24.56
CA VAL A 7 -12.11 -0.56 25.49
C VAL A 7 -12.02 -2.06 25.70
N MET A 8 -10.98 -2.68 25.12
CA MET A 8 -10.74 -4.10 25.30
C MET A 8 -10.12 -4.34 26.68
N GLU A 9 -10.75 -5.14 27.51
CA GLU A 9 -10.15 -5.63 28.75
C GLU A 9 -9.14 -6.76 28.40
N PHE A 10 -7.86 -6.41 28.45
CA PHE A 10 -6.78 -7.38 28.25
C PHE A 10 -6.37 -7.96 29.60
N SER A 11 -6.78 -9.18 29.88
CA SER A 11 -6.47 -9.91 31.15
C SER A 11 -5.32 -10.92 31.01
N GLY A 12 -4.69 -11.01 29.83
CA GLY A 12 -3.61 -11.96 29.57
C GLY A 12 -2.20 -11.40 29.78
N PRO A 13 -1.17 -12.27 29.86
CA PRO A 13 0.22 -11.87 29.90
C PRO A 13 0.61 -11.09 28.63
N GLU A 14 1.68 -10.30 28.72
CA GLU A 14 2.27 -9.63 27.56
C GLU A 14 2.73 -10.68 26.54
N GLU A 15 2.48 -10.44 25.26
CA GLU A 15 3.00 -11.27 24.19
C GLU A 15 4.46 -10.93 23.91
N GLU A 16 5.24 -11.93 23.46
CA GLU A 16 6.67 -11.82 23.13
C GLU A 16 7.52 -11.33 24.31
N PRO A 17 7.53 -12.04 25.45
CA PRO A 17 8.32 -11.64 26.63
C PRO A 17 9.81 -11.57 26.38
N ASP A 18 10.36 -12.42 25.47
CA ASP A 18 11.77 -12.44 25.12
C ASP A 18 12.17 -11.18 24.33
N LEU A 19 11.33 -10.75 23.36
CA LEU A 19 11.51 -9.46 22.69
C LEU A 19 11.52 -8.31 23.71
N ARG A 20 10.62 -8.34 24.68
CA ARG A 20 10.53 -7.29 25.71
C ARG A 20 11.76 -7.24 26.59
N ALA A 21 12.28 -8.40 26.99
CA ALA A 21 13.51 -8.51 27.77
C ALA A 21 14.74 -8.00 26.97
N TRP A 22 14.83 -8.37 25.71
CA TRP A 22 15.87 -7.87 24.80
C TRP A 22 15.80 -6.35 24.65
N LEU A 23 14.63 -5.77 24.35
CA LEU A 23 14.45 -4.32 24.23
C LEU A 23 14.89 -3.58 25.50
N ALA A 24 14.56 -4.11 26.69
CA ALA A 24 14.98 -3.51 27.95
C ALA A 24 16.50 -3.50 28.14
N LYS A 25 17.16 -4.60 27.75
CA LYS A 25 18.62 -4.73 27.76
C LYS A 25 19.28 -3.74 26.79
N GLU A 26 18.68 -3.52 25.62
CA GLU A 26 19.17 -2.62 24.58
C GLU A 26 18.78 -1.13 24.83
N GLY A 27 18.28 -0.79 26.01
CA GLY A 27 18.00 0.59 26.39
C GLY A 27 16.59 1.09 26.13
N LEU A 28 15.66 0.21 25.75
CA LEU A 28 14.23 0.51 25.66
C LEU A 28 13.45 -0.20 26.78
N PRO A 29 13.41 0.37 28.00
CA PRO A 29 12.69 -0.24 29.12
C PRO A 29 11.19 -0.30 28.89
N ALA A 30 10.47 -1.05 29.73
CA ALA A 30 9.02 -1.11 29.67
C ALA A 30 8.43 0.28 29.89
N GLY A 31 7.64 0.71 28.91
CA GLY A 31 6.90 1.98 28.93
C GLY A 31 5.41 1.77 29.15
N LYS A 32 4.62 2.65 28.56
CA LYS A 32 3.15 2.65 28.65
C LYS A 32 2.47 1.80 27.57
N LEU A 33 3.23 1.00 26.80
CA LEU A 33 2.71 0.16 25.71
C LEU A 33 2.98 -1.31 25.99
N GLY A 34 2.01 -2.15 25.63
CA GLY A 34 2.14 -3.60 25.62
C GLY A 34 1.75 -4.16 24.26
N LEU A 35 2.35 -5.27 23.86
CA LEU A 35 1.98 -5.99 22.63
C LEU A 35 0.84 -6.95 22.93
N ARG A 36 -0.22 -6.93 22.11
CA ARG A 36 -1.42 -7.77 22.28
C ARG A 36 -1.93 -8.27 20.94
N THR A 37 -2.54 -9.44 20.94
CA THR A 37 -3.31 -9.94 19.79
C THR A 37 -4.67 -9.25 19.76
N ILE A 38 -4.99 -8.65 18.62
CA ILE A 38 -6.24 -7.94 18.36
C ILE A 38 -7.07 -8.79 17.40
N SER A 39 -8.31 -9.06 17.77
CA SER A 39 -9.17 -9.94 16.99
C SER A 39 -9.39 -9.39 15.57
N GLY A 40 -8.97 -10.17 14.57
CA GLY A 40 -9.10 -9.83 13.15
C GLY A 40 -8.00 -8.91 12.59
N GLU A 41 -7.11 -8.35 13.42
CA GLU A 41 -6.07 -7.39 13.00
C GLU A 41 -4.64 -7.90 13.27
N GLY A 42 -4.50 -9.01 13.99
CA GLY A 42 -3.19 -9.55 14.39
C GLY A 42 -2.67 -8.92 15.66
N ARG A 43 -1.35 -8.74 15.76
CA ARG A 43 -0.72 -8.12 16.92
C ARG A 43 -0.63 -6.60 16.74
N GLY A 44 -0.85 -5.85 17.82
CA GLY A 44 -0.76 -4.40 17.85
C GLY A 44 -0.30 -3.88 19.20
N LEU A 45 0.11 -2.63 19.25
CA LEU A 45 0.48 -1.95 20.49
C LEU A 45 -0.75 -1.39 21.17
N VAL A 46 -0.86 -1.65 22.48
CA VAL A 46 -1.98 -1.23 23.33
C VAL A 46 -1.46 -0.42 24.49
N ALA A 47 -2.13 0.69 24.82
CA ALA A 47 -1.83 1.46 26.00
C ALA A 47 -2.10 0.66 27.28
N THR A 48 -1.11 0.48 28.13
CA THR A 48 -1.25 -0.21 29.43
C THR A 48 -1.72 0.71 30.54
N GLN A 49 -1.63 2.03 30.33
CA GLN A 49 -2.09 3.07 31.22
C GLN A 49 -2.46 4.32 30.40
N LYS A 50 -3.02 5.34 31.05
CA LYS A 50 -3.36 6.60 30.37
C LYS A 50 -2.11 7.25 29.75
N ILE A 51 -2.23 7.71 28.51
CA ILE A 51 -1.21 8.43 27.76
C ILE A 51 -1.82 9.74 27.28
N GLY A 52 -1.13 10.85 27.51
CA GLY A 52 -1.57 12.18 27.07
C GLY A 52 -1.13 12.51 25.66
N LYS A 53 -1.91 13.32 24.94
CA LYS A 53 -1.52 13.85 23.64
C LYS A 53 -0.15 14.55 23.70
N GLY A 54 0.73 14.23 22.73
CA GLY A 54 2.10 14.77 22.62
C GLY A 54 3.12 14.15 23.58
N GLU A 55 2.70 13.35 24.57
CA GLU A 55 3.61 12.57 25.40
C GLU A 55 4.31 11.51 24.56
N PRO A 56 5.65 11.35 24.60
CA PRO A 56 6.31 10.31 23.81
C PRO A 56 5.76 8.92 24.13
N LEU A 57 5.14 8.24 23.16
CA LEU A 57 4.64 6.88 23.29
C LEU A 57 5.79 5.87 23.38
N LEU A 58 6.79 6.09 22.53
CA LEU A 58 8.01 5.31 22.51
C LEU A 58 9.18 6.20 22.04
N GLN A 59 10.37 5.81 22.51
CA GLN A 59 11.65 6.41 22.10
C GLN A 59 12.64 5.28 21.88
N VAL A 60 12.77 4.84 20.62
CA VAL A 60 13.64 3.73 20.26
C VAL A 60 15.04 4.25 20.03
N PRO A 61 16.05 3.83 20.84
CA PRO A 61 17.43 4.31 20.69
C PRO A 61 17.99 3.99 19.29
N ALA A 62 18.79 4.91 18.73
CA ALA A 62 19.40 4.71 17.41
C ALA A 62 20.27 3.44 17.34
N GLY A 63 20.83 3.00 18.47
CA GLY A 63 21.70 1.81 18.53
C GLY A 63 21.02 0.47 18.24
N ILE A 64 19.67 0.42 18.29
CA ILE A 64 18.91 -0.81 17.99
C ILE A 64 18.13 -0.73 16.65
N LEU A 65 18.38 0.31 15.87
CA LEU A 65 17.84 0.38 14.51
C LEU A 65 18.60 -0.63 13.63
N LEU A 66 17.87 -1.35 12.80
CA LEU A 66 18.46 -2.17 11.76
C LEU A 66 18.45 -1.40 10.45
N THR A 67 19.58 -0.77 10.15
CA THR A 67 19.86 -0.01 8.92
C THR A 67 20.67 -0.84 7.94
N ALA A 68 20.83 -0.39 6.70
CA ALA A 68 21.67 -1.07 5.70
C ALA A 68 23.14 -1.16 6.14
N ASP A 69 23.70 -0.08 6.70
CA ASP A 69 25.09 -0.09 7.22
C ASP A 69 25.27 -1.15 8.31
N ARG A 70 24.33 -1.20 9.25
CA ARG A 70 24.34 -2.20 10.32
C ARG A 70 24.20 -3.63 9.79
N ALA A 71 23.38 -3.81 8.76
CA ALA A 71 23.20 -5.09 8.10
C ALA A 71 24.48 -5.53 7.36
N LEU A 72 25.18 -4.62 6.68
CA LEU A 72 26.48 -4.89 6.06
C LEU A 72 27.53 -5.34 7.09
N GLU A 73 27.64 -4.62 8.21
CA GLU A 73 28.59 -4.97 9.28
C GLU A 73 28.35 -6.38 9.87
N LEU A 74 27.09 -6.79 9.97
CA LEU A 74 26.69 -8.02 10.65
C LEU A 74 26.52 -9.22 9.72
N SER A 75 26.32 -9.00 8.42
CA SER A 75 26.11 -10.07 7.45
C SER A 75 27.38 -10.87 7.15
N ALA A 76 27.20 -12.19 7.01
CA ALA A 76 28.27 -13.08 6.59
C ALA A 76 28.80 -12.79 5.17
N VAL A 77 28.01 -12.09 4.35
CA VAL A 77 28.37 -11.67 2.99
C VAL A 77 28.41 -10.15 2.83
N GLY A 78 28.50 -9.40 3.93
CA GLY A 78 28.57 -7.94 3.91
C GLY A 78 29.63 -7.38 2.96
N PRO A 79 30.90 -7.82 3.03
CA PRO A 79 31.94 -7.36 2.10
C PRO A 79 31.64 -7.65 0.63
N ALA A 80 30.98 -8.78 0.32
CA ALA A 80 30.58 -9.11 -1.05
C ALA A 80 29.42 -8.20 -1.53
N MET A 81 28.46 -7.90 -0.66
CA MET A 81 27.38 -6.95 -0.95
C MET A 81 27.89 -5.54 -1.21
N GLU A 82 28.83 -5.07 -0.37
CA GLU A 82 29.47 -3.76 -0.53
C GLU A 82 30.25 -3.67 -1.85
N ALA A 83 31.06 -4.68 -2.15
CA ALA A 83 31.83 -4.76 -3.40
C ALA A 83 30.94 -4.82 -4.65
N ALA A 84 29.75 -5.42 -4.54
CA ALA A 84 28.76 -5.49 -5.62
C ALA A 84 27.91 -4.23 -5.75
N GLY A 85 28.01 -3.26 -4.83
CA GLY A 85 27.13 -2.08 -4.81
C GLY A 85 25.66 -2.45 -4.60
N THR A 86 25.39 -3.43 -3.73
CA THR A 86 24.04 -3.94 -3.48
C THR A 86 23.15 -2.83 -2.88
N GLU A 87 21.95 -2.68 -3.40
CA GLU A 87 20.98 -1.70 -2.93
C GLU A 87 20.60 -1.92 -1.45
N GLU A 88 20.39 -0.84 -0.68
CA GLU A 88 20.15 -0.86 0.78
C GLU A 88 19.05 -1.86 1.20
N TRP A 89 17.94 -1.86 0.50
CA TRP A 89 16.82 -2.76 0.81
C TRP A 89 17.15 -4.24 0.54
N ALA A 90 18.01 -4.53 -0.44
CA ALA A 90 18.48 -5.88 -0.72
C ALA A 90 19.51 -6.35 0.33
N VAL A 91 20.37 -5.46 0.80
CA VAL A 91 21.27 -5.69 1.94
C VAL A 91 20.46 -6.07 3.19
N LEU A 92 19.44 -5.29 3.52
CA LEU A 92 18.53 -5.57 4.64
C LEU A 92 17.82 -6.92 4.48
N ALA A 93 17.37 -7.28 3.26
CA ALA A 93 16.71 -8.55 3.01
C ALA A 93 17.65 -9.75 3.23
N VAL A 94 18.90 -9.67 2.77
CA VAL A 94 19.91 -10.72 2.98
C VAL A 94 20.16 -10.89 4.47
N TYR A 95 20.44 -9.82 5.19
CA TYR A 95 20.71 -9.90 6.62
C TYR A 95 19.52 -10.42 7.43
N LEU A 96 18.28 -10.00 7.11
CA LEU A 96 17.09 -10.53 7.77
C LEU A 96 16.94 -12.04 7.57
N ALA A 97 17.23 -12.54 6.37
CA ALA A 97 17.18 -13.98 6.09
C ALA A 97 18.24 -14.75 6.90
N GLU A 98 19.45 -14.20 7.00
CA GLU A 98 20.55 -14.73 7.81
C GLU A 98 20.18 -14.74 9.30
N ALA A 99 19.74 -13.60 9.83
CA ALA A 99 19.40 -13.44 11.23
C ALA A 99 18.25 -14.38 11.64
N LEU A 100 17.26 -14.56 10.77
CA LEU A 100 16.19 -15.53 11.00
C LEU A 100 16.72 -16.96 11.06
N ALA A 101 17.61 -17.35 10.13
CA ALA A 101 18.18 -18.68 10.12
C ALA A 101 19.03 -18.97 11.37
N ALA A 102 19.86 -18.00 11.78
CA ALA A 102 20.67 -18.10 12.98
C ALA A 102 19.82 -18.19 14.26
N ALA A 103 18.78 -17.36 14.37
CA ALA A 103 17.86 -17.39 15.49
C ALA A 103 17.09 -18.72 15.60
N GLU A 104 16.62 -19.27 14.47
CA GLU A 104 15.90 -20.57 14.42
C GLU A 104 16.83 -21.76 14.73
N SER A 105 18.13 -21.68 14.42
CA SER A 105 19.11 -22.72 14.76
C SER A 105 19.62 -22.62 16.21
N GLY A 106 19.25 -21.57 16.94
CA GLY A 106 19.71 -21.31 18.29
C GLY A 106 21.13 -20.72 18.36
N GLU A 107 21.71 -20.30 17.24
CA GLU A 107 23.01 -19.62 17.20
C GLU A 107 22.93 -18.21 17.79
N GLY A 108 21.71 -17.63 17.83
CA GLY A 108 21.48 -16.29 18.35
C GLY A 108 21.93 -15.18 17.38
N GLY A 109 22.17 -13.99 17.94
CA GLY A 109 22.61 -12.83 17.16
C GLY A 109 22.07 -11.51 17.75
N PRO A 110 22.58 -10.36 17.30
CA PRO A 110 22.19 -9.06 17.88
C PRO A 110 20.70 -8.73 17.78
N PHE A 111 20.00 -9.31 16.79
CA PHE A 111 18.57 -9.08 16.53
C PHE A 111 17.74 -10.35 16.62
N ALA A 112 18.22 -11.42 17.25
CA ALA A 112 17.57 -12.72 17.26
C ALA A 112 16.14 -12.66 17.82
N GLU A 113 15.94 -12.04 18.98
CA GLU A 113 14.63 -11.90 19.63
C GLU A 113 13.67 -11.05 18.79
N TYR A 114 14.16 -9.99 18.17
CA TYR A 114 13.38 -9.15 17.28
C TYR A 114 12.93 -9.94 16.03
N VAL A 115 13.85 -10.62 15.36
CA VAL A 115 13.56 -11.37 14.14
C VAL A 115 12.63 -12.55 14.41
N LEU A 116 12.76 -13.22 15.57
CA LEU A 116 11.83 -14.26 16.01
C LEU A 116 10.43 -13.73 16.27
N ALA A 117 10.31 -12.49 16.74
CA ALA A 117 9.03 -11.84 16.97
C ALA A 117 8.37 -11.31 15.68
N LEU A 118 9.08 -11.22 14.55
CA LEU A 118 8.47 -10.82 13.28
C LEU A 118 7.46 -11.87 12.77
N PRO A 119 6.38 -11.45 12.06
CA PRO A 119 5.39 -12.40 11.58
C PRO A 119 6.00 -13.35 10.54
N ARG A 120 5.67 -14.64 10.63
CA ARG A 120 6.09 -15.66 9.65
C ARG A 120 5.30 -15.57 8.35
N VAL A 121 4.08 -15.03 8.43
CA VAL A 121 3.18 -14.77 7.31
C VAL A 121 2.85 -13.29 7.33
N VAL A 122 3.25 -12.57 6.29
CA VAL A 122 3.02 -11.11 6.17
C VAL A 122 1.64 -10.81 5.57
N GLY A 123 1.08 -11.76 4.80
CA GLY A 123 -0.23 -11.61 4.15
C GLY A 123 -0.21 -10.85 2.81
N GLY A 124 0.93 -10.26 2.44
CA GLY A 124 1.10 -9.51 1.21
C GLY A 124 1.11 -10.39 -0.05
N VAL A 125 1.05 -9.74 -1.21
CA VAL A 125 0.96 -10.43 -2.52
C VAL A 125 2.14 -11.34 -2.84
N LEU A 126 3.30 -11.17 -2.20
CA LEU A 126 4.46 -12.05 -2.37
C LEU A 126 4.23 -13.50 -1.93
N GLU A 127 3.23 -13.73 -1.08
CA GLU A 127 2.84 -15.06 -0.61
C GLU A 127 1.74 -15.70 -1.46
N TRP A 128 1.19 -14.95 -2.44
CA TRP A 128 0.11 -15.44 -3.27
C TRP A 128 0.67 -16.28 -4.42
N ARG A 129 0.00 -17.39 -4.72
CA ARG A 129 0.31 -18.19 -5.90
C ARG A 129 -0.26 -17.51 -7.14
N GLU A 130 0.34 -17.71 -8.30
CA GLU A 130 -0.17 -17.13 -9.56
C GLU A 130 -1.66 -17.47 -9.80
N LYS A 131 -2.08 -18.67 -9.45
CA LYS A 131 -3.49 -19.07 -9.50
C LYS A 131 -4.37 -18.20 -8.59
N GLU A 132 -3.92 -17.87 -7.38
CA GLU A 132 -4.65 -17.00 -6.45
C GLU A 132 -4.71 -15.55 -6.98
N VAL A 133 -3.61 -15.04 -7.52
CA VAL A 133 -3.58 -13.71 -8.17
C VAL A 133 -4.58 -13.65 -9.32
N SER A 134 -4.58 -14.68 -10.19
CA SER A 134 -5.46 -14.74 -11.35
C SER A 134 -6.93 -14.86 -10.98
N GLU A 135 -7.27 -15.71 -10.01
CA GLU A 135 -8.65 -15.99 -9.64
C GLU A 135 -9.24 -14.93 -8.69
N LEU A 136 -8.48 -14.55 -7.65
CA LEU A 136 -9.00 -13.65 -6.61
C LEU A 136 -9.03 -12.19 -7.05
N LEU A 137 -8.14 -11.79 -7.96
CA LEU A 137 -8.05 -10.41 -8.46
C LEU A 137 -8.61 -10.26 -9.89
N GLN A 138 -9.42 -11.22 -10.36
CA GLN A 138 -9.95 -11.19 -11.71
C GLN A 138 -10.69 -9.88 -12.00
N GLY A 139 -10.23 -9.19 -13.05
CA GLY A 139 -10.80 -7.92 -13.53
C GLY A 139 -10.35 -6.68 -12.78
N SER A 140 -9.75 -6.82 -11.59
CA SER A 140 -9.13 -5.72 -10.88
C SER A 140 -7.84 -5.27 -11.58
N PRO A 141 -7.61 -3.97 -11.81
CA PRO A 141 -6.33 -3.47 -12.30
C PRO A 141 -5.18 -3.79 -11.32
N PHE A 142 -5.48 -4.01 -10.06
CA PHE A 142 -4.50 -4.43 -9.07
C PHE A 142 -3.87 -5.81 -9.38
N GLN A 143 -4.49 -6.64 -10.20
CA GLN A 143 -3.93 -7.93 -10.63
C GLN A 143 -2.55 -7.77 -11.29
N GLU A 144 -2.41 -6.81 -12.22
CA GLU A 144 -1.14 -6.55 -12.90
C GLU A 144 -0.11 -5.90 -11.96
N VAL A 145 -0.55 -5.04 -11.05
CA VAL A 145 0.30 -4.44 -10.01
C VAL A 145 0.89 -5.53 -9.10
N ALA A 146 0.07 -6.49 -8.69
CA ALA A 146 0.51 -7.63 -7.87
C ALA A 146 1.54 -8.50 -8.62
N ARG A 147 1.28 -8.82 -9.90
CA ARG A 147 2.22 -9.56 -10.75
C ARG A 147 3.56 -8.84 -10.92
N ALA A 148 3.50 -7.54 -11.20
CA ALA A 148 4.70 -6.73 -11.35
C ALA A 148 5.54 -6.70 -10.06
N ARG A 149 4.91 -6.61 -8.87
CA ARG A 149 5.60 -6.67 -7.58
C ARG A 149 6.27 -8.02 -7.36
N ILE A 150 5.57 -9.13 -7.65
CA ILE A 150 6.12 -10.48 -7.52
C ILE A 150 7.33 -10.65 -8.46
N ALA A 151 7.19 -10.26 -9.72
CA ALA A 151 8.26 -10.34 -10.71
C ALA A 151 9.48 -9.47 -10.34
N SER A 152 9.26 -8.27 -9.82
CA SER A 152 10.33 -7.38 -9.35
C SER A 152 11.14 -8.00 -8.20
N VAL A 153 10.47 -8.64 -7.23
CA VAL A 153 11.17 -9.32 -6.13
C VAL A 153 11.90 -10.56 -6.62
N ASP A 154 11.32 -11.34 -7.54
CA ASP A 154 11.99 -12.51 -8.12
C ASP A 154 13.23 -12.11 -8.92
N ALA A 155 13.20 -10.99 -9.64
CA ALA A 155 14.35 -10.41 -10.31
C ALA A 155 15.43 -10.00 -9.30
N ALA A 156 15.07 -9.27 -8.25
CA ALA A 156 16.00 -8.85 -7.20
C ALA A 156 16.67 -10.04 -6.51
N ILE A 157 15.93 -11.10 -6.20
CA ILE A 157 16.49 -12.34 -5.64
C ILE A 157 17.46 -13.00 -6.64
N SER A 158 17.14 -12.93 -7.95
CA SER A 158 18.02 -13.45 -9.00
C SER A 158 19.33 -12.66 -9.08
N ASP A 159 19.27 -11.34 -8.97
CA ASP A 159 20.42 -10.46 -9.02
C ASP A 159 21.35 -10.64 -7.80
N LEU A 160 20.80 -11.07 -6.67
CA LEU A 160 21.58 -11.42 -5.49
C LEU A 160 22.33 -12.75 -5.58
N ARG A 161 22.11 -13.58 -6.60
CA ARG A 161 22.75 -14.91 -6.73
C ARG A 161 24.28 -14.91 -6.61
N PRO A 162 25.03 -13.97 -7.23
CA PRO A 162 26.48 -13.94 -7.07
C PRO A 162 26.92 -13.77 -5.62
N VAL A 163 26.29 -12.82 -4.91
CA VAL A 163 26.55 -12.55 -3.48
C VAL A 163 26.17 -13.75 -2.61
N ILE A 164 24.96 -14.30 -2.82
CA ILE A 164 24.46 -15.47 -2.07
C ILE A 164 25.36 -16.70 -2.28
N ALA A 165 25.97 -16.83 -3.46
CA ALA A 165 26.89 -17.93 -3.73
C ALA A 165 28.13 -17.93 -2.83
N GLU A 166 28.50 -16.79 -2.27
CA GLU A 166 29.60 -16.66 -1.32
C GLU A 166 29.20 -16.98 0.13
N HIS A 167 27.90 -17.06 0.43
CA HIS A 167 27.42 -17.30 1.78
C HIS A 167 27.80 -18.70 2.29
N PRO A 168 28.39 -18.84 3.50
CA PRO A 168 28.82 -20.14 4.04
C PRO A 168 27.67 -21.11 4.26
N ASN A 169 26.48 -20.60 4.62
CA ASN A 169 25.25 -21.38 4.77
C ASN A 169 24.19 -20.93 3.75
N LYS A 170 24.18 -21.50 2.56
CA LYS A 170 23.23 -21.13 1.48
C LYS A 170 21.75 -21.35 1.82
N ARG A 171 21.45 -22.19 2.82
CA ARG A 171 20.06 -22.39 3.29
C ARG A 171 19.55 -21.17 4.08
N ALA A 172 20.44 -20.43 4.73
CA ALA A 172 20.09 -19.21 5.47
C ALA A 172 19.53 -18.15 4.53
N VAL A 173 20.04 -18.05 3.30
CA VAL A 173 19.65 -17.08 2.27
C VAL A 173 18.91 -17.75 1.11
N SER A 174 18.05 -18.73 1.40
CA SER A 174 17.20 -19.35 0.39
C SER A 174 16.21 -18.36 -0.22
N ALA A 175 15.78 -18.60 -1.46
CA ALA A 175 14.80 -17.73 -2.14
C ALA A 175 13.50 -17.56 -1.33
N GLU A 176 13.08 -18.57 -0.58
CA GLU A 176 11.91 -18.49 0.30
C GLU A 176 12.12 -17.51 1.45
N ARG A 177 13.30 -17.59 2.14
CA ARG A 177 13.66 -16.68 3.23
C ARG A 177 13.84 -15.25 2.74
N LEU A 178 14.46 -15.08 1.58
CA LEU A 178 14.60 -13.76 0.96
C LEU A 178 13.24 -13.17 0.60
N ARG A 179 12.32 -13.97 0.04
CA ARG A 179 10.96 -13.51 -0.27
C ARG A 179 10.21 -13.09 0.99
N TRP A 180 10.34 -13.86 2.08
CA TRP A 180 9.83 -13.47 3.40
C TRP A 180 10.45 -12.14 3.87
N ALA A 181 11.78 -12.00 3.78
CA ALA A 181 12.48 -10.79 4.18
C ALA A 181 11.99 -9.55 3.41
N PHE A 182 11.82 -9.66 2.08
CA PHE A 182 11.20 -8.58 1.29
C PHE A 182 9.77 -8.26 1.75
N GLY A 183 8.98 -9.26 2.11
CA GLY A 183 7.65 -9.07 2.69
C GLY A 183 7.69 -8.26 3.99
N ILE A 184 8.63 -8.59 4.88
CA ILE A 184 8.87 -7.83 6.12
C ILE A 184 9.27 -6.38 5.79
N LEU A 185 10.22 -6.18 4.89
CA LEU A 185 10.68 -4.83 4.52
C LEU A 185 9.54 -3.99 3.96
N PHE A 186 8.76 -4.49 3.02
CA PHE A 186 7.63 -3.75 2.46
C PHE A 186 6.60 -3.34 3.50
N SER A 187 6.41 -4.16 4.55
CA SER A 187 5.39 -3.91 5.57
C SER A 187 5.88 -3.14 6.79
N ARG A 188 7.21 -3.06 7.03
CA ARG A 188 7.76 -2.54 8.30
C ARG A 188 8.92 -1.56 8.16
N LEU A 189 9.49 -1.42 6.95
CA LEU A 189 10.59 -0.49 6.74
C LEU A 189 10.12 0.95 6.89
N VAL A 190 10.79 1.70 7.73
CA VAL A 190 10.52 3.12 7.98
C VAL A 190 11.58 3.96 7.29
N ARG A 191 11.16 5.03 6.64
CA ARG A 191 12.04 6.05 6.09
C ARG A 191 12.19 7.17 7.10
N LEU A 192 13.40 7.36 7.62
CA LEU A 192 13.71 8.35 8.64
C LEU A 192 14.15 9.66 7.95
N THR A 193 13.20 10.56 7.75
CA THR A 193 13.42 11.81 7.00
C THR A 193 14.45 12.72 7.67
N ALA A 194 14.40 12.81 8.99
CA ALA A 194 15.38 13.58 9.78
C ALA A 194 16.81 13.00 9.73
N ARG A 195 16.98 11.78 9.23
CA ARG A 195 18.30 11.16 9.02
C ARG A 195 18.69 11.06 7.54
N GLY A 196 18.24 12.00 6.72
CA GLY A 196 18.59 12.02 5.29
C GLY A 196 17.91 10.90 4.49
N GLU A 197 16.67 10.57 4.81
CA GLU A 197 15.87 9.53 4.14
C GLU A 197 16.38 8.09 4.39
N GLU A 198 17.16 7.86 5.47
CA GLU A 198 17.68 6.54 5.83
C GLU A 198 16.56 5.52 6.01
N LEU A 199 16.75 4.32 5.46
CA LEU A 199 15.84 3.21 5.62
C LEU A 199 16.20 2.37 6.84
N ALA A 200 15.25 2.13 7.74
CA ALA A 200 15.47 1.34 8.93
C ALA A 200 14.27 0.47 9.31
N LEU A 201 14.53 -0.73 9.82
CA LEU A 201 13.57 -1.41 10.67
C LEU A 201 13.74 -0.88 12.10
N VAL A 202 12.61 -0.55 12.72
CA VAL A 202 12.57 0.09 14.05
C VAL A 202 11.90 -0.86 15.03
N PRO A 203 12.67 -1.70 15.75
CA PRO A 203 12.12 -2.70 16.67
C PRO A 203 11.15 -2.06 17.67
N TRP A 204 10.04 -2.73 17.93
CA TRP A 204 8.92 -2.27 18.75
C TRP A 204 8.04 -1.21 18.09
N ALA A 205 8.58 -0.17 17.47
CA ALA A 205 7.78 0.86 16.80
C ALA A 205 6.99 0.28 15.61
N ASP A 206 7.58 -0.66 14.89
CA ASP A 206 6.99 -1.37 13.75
C ASP A 206 5.87 -2.36 14.13
N MET A 207 5.60 -2.53 15.43
CA MET A 207 4.46 -3.29 15.95
C MET A 207 3.17 -2.46 16.05
N ALA A 208 3.23 -1.12 15.86
CA ALA A 208 2.05 -0.26 15.82
C ALA A 208 1.29 -0.48 14.51
N ASN A 209 -0.01 -0.77 14.61
CA ASN A 209 -0.88 -0.92 13.44
C ASN A 209 -1.25 0.43 12.80
N HIS A 210 -1.76 0.38 11.58
CA HIS A 210 -2.21 1.56 10.85
C HIS A 210 -3.66 1.93 11.17
N SER A 211 -3.89 3.23 11.31
CA SER A 211 -5.24 3.79 11.20
C SER A 211 -5.23 4.96 10.22
N PRO A 212 -6.20 5.03 9.28
CA PRO A 212 -6.32 6.19 8.39
C PRO A 212 -6.69 7.48 9.14
N ALA A 213 -7.13 7.38 10.40
CA ALA A 213 -7.42 8.51 11.28
C ALA A 213 -6.22 8.92 12.15
N ALA A 214 -5.12 8.15 12.16
CA ALA A 214 -3.93 8.50 12.92
C ALA A 214 -3.12 9.58 12.19
N GLU A 215 -2.75 10.63 12.91
CA GLU A 215 -1.91 11.73 12.41
C GLU A 215 -0.47 11.63 12.92
N CYS A 216 -0.13 10.56 13.66
CA CYS A 216 1.20 10.34 14.21
C CYS A 216 2.04 9.45 13.29
N PHE A 217 3.28 9.89 13.05
CA PHE A 217 4.27 9.19 12.24
C PHE A 217 5.44 8.75 13.13
N ILE A 218 6.10 7.70 12.68
CA ILE A 218 7.36 7.23 13.23
C ILE A 218 8.48 7.99 12.51
N ASP A 219 9.29 8.78 13.22
CA ASP A 219 10.45 9.46 12.66
C ASP A 219 11.54 9.68 13.72
N TYR A 220 12.72 10.07 13.27
CA TYR A 220 13.86 10.33 14.13
C TYR A 220 13.79 11.72 14.78
N ASP A 221 14.11 11.80 16.07
CA ASP A 221 14.21 13.03 16.82
C ASP A 221 15.68 13.28 17.23
N GLU A 222 16.28 14.30 16.62
CA GLU A 222 17.69 14.66 16.84
C GLU A 222 17.99 15.02 18.30
N ALA A 223 17.02 15.61 19.00
CA ALA A 223 17.22 16.05 20.38
C ALA A 223 17.38 14.88 21.35
N SER A 224 16.59 13.83 21.17
CA SER A 224 16.64 12.60 21.98
C SER A 224 17.53 11.51 21.37
N LYS A 225 18.06 11.70 20.15
CA LYS A 225 18.81 10.70 19.38
C LYS A 225 18.08 9.35 19.30
N SER A 226 16.78 9.39 19.08
CA SER A 226 15.91 8.21 19.04
C SER A 226 14.82 8.35 17.99
N VAL A 227 14.32 7.21 17.54
CA VAL A 227 13.07 7.18 16.76
C VAL A 227 11.91 7.29 17.73
N VAL A 228 11.00 8.23 17.45
CA VAL A 228 9.89 8.56 18.34
C VAL A 228 8.55 8.33 17.64
N LEU A 229 7.56 7.94 18.44
CA LEU A 229 6.15 8.01 18.11
C LEU A 229 5.47 8.87 19.16
N ARG A 230 4.79 9.95 18.73
CA ARG A 230 4.03 10.84 19.60
C ARG A 230 2.54 10.68 19.32
N PRO A 231 1.70 10.57 20.36
CA PRO A 231 0.27 10.41 20.17
C PRO A 231 -0.36 11.70 19.63
N ASP A 232 -1.26 11.55 18.68
CA ASP A 232 -2.10 12.63 18.14
C ASP A 232 -3.30 12.98 19.03
N ARG A 233 -3.65 12.09 19.96
CA ARG A 233 -4.76 12.22 20.92
C ARG A 233 -4.40 11.60 22.26
N ASP A 234 -5.29 11.74 23.23
CA ASP A 234 -5.21 10.98 24.49
C ASP A 234 -5.61 9.52 24.26
N TYR A 235 -4.92 8.59 24.92
CA TYR A 235 -5.26 7.17 24.98
C TYR A 235 -5.57 6.73 26.40
N ARG A 236 -6.58 5.88 26.58
CA ARG A 236 -6.90 5.20 27.84
C ARG A 236 -6.19 3.84 27.91
N ALA A 237 -6.03 3.32 29.11
CA ALA A 237 -5.59 1.93 29.24
C ALA A 237 -6.55 0.98 28.50
N GLY A 238 -6.00 0.03 27.77
CA GLY A 238 -6.75 -0.91 26.92
C GLY A 238 -7.04 -0.41 25.50
N GLU A 239 -6.74 0.84 25.16
CA GLU A 239 -6.90 1.31 23.76
C GLU A 239 -5.69 0.95 22.90
N GLU A 240 -5.95 0.53 21.65
CA GLU A 240 -4.91 0.32 20.66
C GLU A 240 -4.31 1.65 20.21
N VAL A 241 -2.99 1.62 20.03
CA VAL A 241 -2.21 2.79 19.59
C VAL A 241 -1.80 2.57 18.15
N PHE A 242 -2.09 3.54 17.30
CA PHE A 242 -1.86 3.47 15.88
C PHE A 242 -0.73 4.40 15.42
N ALA A 243 -0.10 4.02 14.32
CA ALA A 243 0.75 4.88 13.51
C ALA A 243 0.11 5.12 12.14
N SER A 244 0.43 6.24 11.52
CA SER A 244 0.06 6.49 10.13
C SER A 244 1.09 5.86 9.19
N TYR A 245 0.63 4.99 8.26
CA TYR A 245 1.46 4.47 7.17
C TYR A 245 1.41 5.38 5.92
N GLY A 246 0.80 6.56 6.06
CA GLY A 246 0.54 7.52 5.00
C GLY A 246 -0.86 7.39 4.41
N GLN A 247 -1.16 8.30 3.49
CA GLN A 247 -2.44 8.32 2.77
C GLN A 247 -2.40 7.31 1.60
N ARG A 248 -2.74 6.06 1.88
CA ARG A 248 -2.66 4.96 0.93
C ARG A 248 -4.03 4.38 0.62
N PRO A 249 -4.38 4.16 -0.66
CA PRO A 249 -5.57 3.42 -1.04
C PRO A 249 -5.45 1.94 -0.65
N SER A 250 -6.58 1.25 -0.59
CA SER A 250 -6.64 -0.16 -0.17
C SER A 250 -5.74 -1.09 -0.99
N GLY A 251 -5.57 -0.83 -2.28
CA GLY A 251 -4.65 -1.59 -3.14
C GLY A 251 -3.19 -1.48 -2.68
N GLU A 252 -2.72 -0.29 -2.33
CA GLU A 252 -1.36 -0.10 -1.82
C GLU A 252 -1.15 -0.72 -0.43
N LEU A 253 -2.18 -0.66 0.44
CA LEU A 253 -2.13 -1.31 1.73
C LEU A 253 -2.04 -2.84 1.60
N LEU A 254 -2.78 -3.42 0.66
CA LEU A 254 -2.67 -4.85 0.35
C LEU A 254 -1.31 -5.20 -0.27
N LEU A 255 -0.81 -4.38 -1.19
CA LEU A 255 0.45 -4.62 -1.89
C LEU A 255 1.66 -4.66 -0.95
N SER A 256 1.74 -3.68 -0.05
CA SER A 256 2.91 -3.46 0.79
C SER A 256 2.76 -4.02 2.20
N TYR A 257 1.56 -3.93 2.79
CA TYR A 257 1.33 -4.30 4.19
C TYR A 257 0.49 -5.57 4.36
N GLY A 258 -0.07 -6.10 3.28
CA GLY A 258 -0.76 -7.38 3.29
C GLY A 258 -2.19 -7.36 3.83
N PHE A 259 -2.83 -6.20 3.96
CA PHE A 259 -4.20 -6.10 4.44
C PHE A 259 -5.03 -5.07 3.66
N VAL A 260 -6.34 -5.23 3.72
CA VAL A 260 -7.31 -4.23 3.27
C VAL A 260 -8.09 -3.75 4.51
N PRO A 261 -8.13 -2.45 4.82
CA PRO A 261 -8.85 -1.94 5.96
C PRO A 261 -10.32 -2.36 5.94
N ARG A 262 -10.93 -2.55 7.12
CA ARG A 262 -12.34 -2.93 7.21
C ARG A 262 -13.27 -1.85 6.66
N ASP A 263 -13.02 -0.61 7.03
CA ASP A 263 -13.75 0.55 6.55
C ASP A 263 -13.02 1.19 5.36
N PRO A 264 -13.75 1.78 4.39
CA PRO A 264 -13.11 2.48 3.28
C PRO A 264 -12.22 3.62 3.76
N VAL A 265 -11.03 3.75 3.16
CA VAL A 265 -10.14 4.87 3.45
C VAL A 265 -10.57 6.14 2.69
N PRO A 266 -10.28 7.35 3.23
CA PRO A 266 -10.71 8.61 2.60
C PRO A 266 -10.14 8.85 1.20
N TYR A 267 -9.06 8.18 0.85
CA TYR A 267 -8.30 8.32 -0.42
C TYR A 267 -8.39 7.07 -1.31
N GLU A 268 -9.47 6.30 -1.19
CA GLU A 268 -9.70 5.15 -2.07
C GLU A 268 -9.66 5.56 -3.55
N SER A 269 -8.97 4.77 -4.32
CA SER A 269 -8.84 4.95 -5.77
C SER A 269 -8.82 3.62 -6.50
N VAL A 270 -9.14 3.69 -7.80
CA VAL A 270 -8.97 2.59 -8.75
C VAL A 270 -8.33 3.12 -10.02
N GLU A 271 -7.39 2.35 -10.56
CA GLU A 271 -6.75 2.67 -11.82
C GLU A 271 -7.71 2.49 -13.00
N LEU A 272 -7.91 3.54 -13.79
CA LEU A 272 -8.67 3.50 -15.04
C LEU A 272 -7.73 3.70 -16.21
N THR A 273 -7.69 2.73 -17.11
CA THR A 273 -6.99 2.87 -18.40
C THR A 273 -7.92 3.53 -19.40
N ILE A 274 -7.45 4.62 -19.98
CA ILE A 274 -8.13 5.40 -21.01
C ILE A 274 -7.17 5.65 -22.16
N GLY A 275 -7.63 5.56 -23.39
CA GLY A 275 -6.72 5.67 -24.54
C GLY A 275 -7.38 6.23 -25.78
N MET A 276 -6.53 6.66 -26.69
CA MET A 276 -6.88 7.13 -28.02
C MET A 276 -7.12 5.94 -28.97
N ASP A 277 -8.04 6.09 -29.89
CA ASP A 277 -8.26 5.09 -30.97
C ASP A 277 -7.02 5.03 -31.89
N PRO A 278 -6.38 3.87 -32.06
CA PRO A 278 -5.25 3.71 -32.99
C PRO A 278 -5.58 4.04 -34.45
N ASN A 279 -6.87 4.06 -34.82
CA ASN A 279 -7.33 4.41 -36.15
C ASN A 279 -7.68 5.91 -36.31
N ASP A 280 -7.41 6.74 -35.29
CA ASP A 280 -7.59 8.18 -35.41
C ASP A 280 -6.76 8.75 -36.57
N SER A 281 -7.35 9.59 -37.42
CA SER A 281 -6.70 10.13 -38.61
C SER A 281 -5.46 10.99 -38.31
N CYS A 282 -5.39 11.54 -37.11
CA CYS A 282 -4.28 12.36 -36.61
C CYS A 282 -3.50 11.67 -35.49
N TYR A 283 -3.53 10.32 -35.42
CA TYR A 283 -2.93 9.56 -34.32
C TYR A 283 -1.48 9.95 -34.07
N ASP A 284 -0.60 9.89 -35.06
CA ASP A 284 0.82 10.15 -34.91
C ASP A 284 1.11 11.59 -34.46
N GLN A 285 0.33 12.56 -34.96
CA GLN A 285 0.46 13.97 -34.56
C GLN A 285 0.04 14.15 -33.10
N LYS A 286 -1.08 13.55 -32.69
CA LYS A 286 -1.56 13.62 -31.30
C LYS A 286 -0.56 12.96 -30.35
N VAL A 287 0.00 11.80 -30.72
CA VAL A 287 1.07 11.13 -29.94
C VAL A 287 2.26 12.04 -29.74
N ALA A 288 2.76 12.68 -30.82
CA ALA A 288 3.88 13.60 -30.77
C ALA A 288 3.59 14.84 -29.87
N LEU A 289 2.33 15.27 -29.86
CA LEU A 289 1.90 16.38 -29.01
C LEU A 289 1.80 15.95 -27.55
N LEU A 290 1.16 14.82 -27.24
CA LEU A 290 1.05 14.29 -25.88
C LEU A 290 2.44 14.12 -25.24
N ALA A 291 3.42 13.60 -25.99
CA ALA A 291 4.79 13.43 -25.51
C ALA A 291 5.45 14.74 -25.04
N LYS A 292 5.08 15.91 -25.58
CA LYS A 292 5.59 17.23 -25.11
C LYS A 292 5.17 17.52 -23.66
N TRP A 293 4.08 16.94 -23.17
CA TRP A 293 3.58 17.08 -21.79
C TRP A 293 3.78 15.80 -20.97
N ASN A 294 4.66 14.90 -21.43
CA ASN A 294 4.93 13.62 -20.76
C ASN A 294 3.66 12.77 -20.57
N MET A 295 2.81 12.77 -21.58
CA MET A 295 1.58 11.97 -21.65
C MET A 295 1.69 10.93 -22.76
N GLU A 296 1.04 9.80 -22.55
CA GLU A 296 1.00 8.68 -23.50
C GLU A 296 -0.34 8.61 -24.23
N PRO A 297 -0.41 7.94 -25.40
CA PRO A 297 -1.68 7.71 -26.11
C PRO A 297 -2.64 6.80 -25.35
N ILE A 298 -2.12 6.04 -24.38
CA ILE A 298 -2.88 5.22 -23.43
C ILE A 298 -2.40 5.59 -22.03
N GLU A 299 -3.27 6.18 -21.23
CA GLU A 299 -2.98 6.58 -19.85
C GLU A 299 -3.66 5.66 -18.86
N THR A 300 -3.00 5.42 -17.73
CA THR A 300 -3.60 4.77 -16.57
C THR A 300 -3.64 5.76 -15.43
N ILE A 301 -4.84 6.14 -15.02
CA ILE A 301 -5.11 7.28 -14.15
C ILE A 301 -5.91 6.83 -12.93
N PRO A 302 -5.50 7.18 -11.69
CA PRO A 302 -6.25 6.85 -10.49
C PRO A 302 -7.54 7.68 -10.39
N ILE A 303 -8.70 7.01 -10.41
CA ILE A 303 -10.00 7.61 -10.16
C ILE A 303 -10.34 7.44 -8.68
N ARG A 304 -10.75 8.53 -8.04
CA ARG A 304 -11.16 8.54 -6.63
C ARG A 304 -12.68 8.50 -6.49
N SER A 305 -13.12 8.08 -5.31
CA SER A 305 -14.55 8.03 -4.99
C SER A 305 -15.22 9.40 -4.94
N ASP A 306 -14.46 10.46 -4.67
CA ASP A 306 -14.95 11.83 -4.44
C ASP A 306 -14.68 12.80 -5.59
N SER A 307 -13.78 12.48 -6.52
CA SER A 307 -13.37 13.38 -7.59
C SER A 307 -12.80 12.63 -8.79
N LEU A 308 -12.92 13.22 -9.95
CA LEU A 308 -12.09 12.89 -11.10
C LEU A 308 -10.77 13.66 -11.01
N PRO A 309 -9.66 13.08 -11.47
CA PRO A 309 -8.38 13.80 -11.55
C PRO A 309 -8.49 15.05 -12.42
N SER A 310 -7.81 16.12 -11.99
CA SER A 310 -7.68 17.30 -12.85
C SER A 310 -6.92 16.91 -14.13
N GLY A 311 -7.37 17.42 -15.27
CA GLY A 311 -6.76 17.09 -16.57
C GLY A 311 -7.29 15.83 -17.27
N LEU A 312 -7.99 14.92 -16.57
CA LEU A 312 -8.56 13.74 -17.21
C LEU A 312 -9.55 14.11 -18.33
N LEU A 313 -10.41 15.08 -18.08
CA LEU A 313 -11.39 15.51 -19.08
C LEU A 313 -10.72 16.26 -20.24
N GLN A 314 -9.69 17.06 -19.97
CA GLN A 314 -8.87 17.73 -20.99
C GLN A 314 -8.19 16.72 -21.90
N TYR A 315 -7.54 15.71 -21.30
CA TYR A 315 -6.94 14.61 -22.04
C TYR A 315 -7.99 13.90 -22.91
N ALA A 316 -9.11 13.49 -22.33
CA ALA A 316 -10.16 12.79 -23.04
C ALA A 316 -10.78 13.63 -24.18
N ALA A 317 -11.00 14.92 -23.96
CA ALA A 317 -11.49 15.83 -24.99
C ALA A 317 -10.48 16.02 -26.13
N PHE A 318 -9.19 16.14 -25.81
CA PHE A 318 -8.11 16.29 -26.78
C PHE A 318 -7.95 15.03 -27.66
N VAL A 319 -7.86 13.85 -27.06
CA VAL A 319 -7.69 12.60 -27.82
C VAL A 319 -8.90 12.29 -28.70
N MET A 320 -10.08 12.72 -28.31
CA MET A 320 -11.34 12.59 -29.07
C MET A 320 -11.62 13.77 -30.02
N SER A 321 -10.72 14.74 -30.12
CA SER A 321 -10.92 15.89 -31.00
C SER A 321 -10.85 15.47 -32.48
N PRO A 322 -11.84 15.83 -33.33
CA PRO A 322 -11.78 15.61 -34.77
C PRO A 322 -11.04 16.71 -35.52
N ALA A 323 -10.35 17.61 -34.80
CA ALA A 323 -9.65 18.74 -35.41
C ALA A 323 -8.58 18.28 -36.42
N PRO A 324 -8.40 19.03 -37.51
CA PRO A 324 -7.35 18.75 -38.47
C PRO A 324 -5.96 19.01 -37.86
N ALA A 325 -4.93 18.41 -38.48
CA ALA A 325 -3.55 18.42 -37.97
C ALA A 325 -3.00 19.82 -37.65
N GLU A 326 -3.35 20.81 -38.45
CA GLU A 326 -2.93 22.21 -38.33
C GLU A 326 -3.45 22.94 -37.06
N GLU A 327 -4.56 22.45 -36.48
CA GLU A 327 -5.18 23.05 -35.28
C GLU A 327 -4.75 22.34 -34.00
N LEU A 328 -4.14 21.14 -34.07
CA LEU A 328 -3.86 20.31 -32.92
C LEU A 328 -2.85 20.92 -31.92
N ASP A 329 -1.83 21.66 -32.40
CA ASP A 329 -0.86 22.33 -31.52
C ASP A 329 -1.51 23.38 -30.62
N GLU A 330 -2.44 24.20 -31.17
CA GLU A 330 -3.17 25.20 -30.41
C GLU A 330 -4.14 24.55 -29.42
N LEU A 331 -4.86 23.52 -29.86
CA LEU A 331 -5.76 22.76 -28.99
C LEU A 331 -5.04 22.05 -27.85
N ALA A 332 -3.87 21.45 -28.12
CA ALA A 332 -3.06 20.82 -27.09
C ALA A 332 -2.59 21.83 -26.04
N ARG A 333 -2.12 23.00 -26.50
CA ARG A 333 -1.73 24.09 -25.58
C ARG A 333 -2.92 24.57 -24.74
N ALA A 334 -4.07 24.84 -25.37
CA ALA A 334 -5.27 25.26 -24.66
C ALA A 334 -5.67 24.22 -23.60
N SER A 335 -5.62 22.90 -23.95
CA SER A 335 -6.01 21.83 -23.04
C SER A 335 -5.02 21.63 -21.87
N PHE A 336 -3.72 21.61 -22.15
CA PHE A 336 -2.74 21.15 -21.16
C PHE A 336 -1.98 22.30 -20.45
N VAL A 337 -2.05 23.54 -20.98
CA VAL A 337 -1.47 24.73 -20.35
C VAL A 337 -2.56 25.63 -19.76
N ASP A 338 -3.56 25.96 -20.57
CA ASP A 338 -4.60 26.92 -20.17
C ASP A 338 -5.76 26.24 -19.42
N GLY A 339 -5.88 24.89 -19.52
CA GLY A 339 -6.91 24.10 -18.84
C GLY A 339 -8.26 24.10 -19.54
N ASP A 340 -8.33 24.55 -20.77
CA ASP A 340 -9.54 24.58 -21.57
C ASP A 340 -9.90 23.19 -22.10
N LEU A 341 -11.11 23.04 -22.63
CA LEU A 341 -11.55 21.78 -23.25
C LEU A 341 -11.43 21.89 -24.78
N ALA A 342 -10.66 21.01 -25.39
CA ALA A 342 -10.55 20.91 -26.84
C ALA A 342 -11.91 20.73 -27.50
N GLY A 343 -12.33 21.72 -28.31
CA GLY A 343 -13.63 21.73 -28.97
C GLY A 343 -14.82 22.17 -28.10
N GLY A 344 -14.57 22.85 -26.96
CA GLY A 344 -15.60 23.47 -26.12
C GLY A 344 -16.64 22.45 -25.60
N GLU A 345 -17.92 22.77 -25.65
CA GLU A 345 -19.03 21.92 -25.15
C GLU A 345 -19.10 20.56 -25.87
N GLU A 346 -18.91 20.56 -27.19
CA GLU A 346 -18.87 19.29 -27.94
C GLU A 346 -17.67 18.44 -27.57
N GLY A 347 -16.51 19.06 -27.34
CA GLY A 347 -15.30 18.39 -26.87
C GLY A 347 -15.50 17.81 -25.47
N GLU A 348 -16.15 18.56 -24.57
CA GLU A 348 -16.54 18.07 -23.26
C GLU A 348 -17.43 16.81 -23.37
N MET A 349 -18.40 16.84 -24.25
CA MET A 349 -19.31 15.71 -24.45
C MET A 349 -18.55 14.48 -24.94
N ARG A 350 -17.71 14.63 -25.97
CA ARG A 350 -16.86 13.52 -26.48
C ARG A 350 -15.91 12.97 -25.41
N GLY A 351 -15.25 13.85 -24.67
CA GLY A 351 -14.37 13.44 -23.57
C GLY A 351 -15.09 12.65 -22.49
N ARG A 352 -16.30 13.08 -22.11
CA ARG A 352 -17.14 12.34 -21.15
C ARG A 352 -17.64 11.01 -21.69
N GLU A 353 -17.95 10.91 -22.98
CA GLU A 353 -18.31 9.65 -23.64
C GLU A 353 -17.15 8.65 -23.63
N LEU A 354 -15.92 9.09 -23.90
CA LEU A 354 -14.72 8.25 -23.79
C LEU A 354 -14.50 7.74 -22.35
N ILE A 355 -14.58 8.64 -21.36
CA ILE A 355 -14.44 8.25 -19.94
C ILE A 355 -15.53 7.23 -19.57
N LEU A 356 -16.79 7.48 -19.97
CA LEU A 356 -17.89 6.56 -19.71
C LEU A 356 -17.66 5.18 -20.31
N GLU A 357 -17.19 5.12 -21.56
CA GLU A 357 -16.92 3.85 -22.23
C GLU A 357 -15.76 3.11 -21.57
N SER A 358 -14.66 3.82 -21.23
CA SER A 358 -13.53 3.24 -20.49
C SER A 358 -13.96 2.67 -19.14
N VAL A 359 -14.82 3.36 -18.39
CA VAL A 359 -15.37 2.87 -17.12
C VAL A 359 -16.23 1.62 -17.32
N LYS A 360 -17.07 1.56 -18.36
CA LYS A 360 -17.89 0.37 -18.64
C LYS A 360 -16.99 -0.82 -19.03
N VAL A 361 -15.97 -0.60 -19.84
CA VAL A 361 -14.98 -1.63 -20.21
C VAL A 361 -14.29 -2.14 -18.95
N ALA A 362 -13.86 -1.25 -18.05
CA ALA A 362 -13.25 -1.63 -16.78
C ALA A 362 -14.23 -2.48 -15.93
N LEU A 363 -15.47 -2.05 -15.75
CA LEU A 363 -16.50 -2.79 -15.00
C LEU A 363 -16.80 -4.16 -15.62
N SER A 364 -16.76 -4.30 -16.93
CA SER A 364 -17.05 -5.56 -17.63
C SER A 364 -15.99 -6.64 -17.41
N LYS A 365 -14.78 -6.27 -16.99
CA LYS A 365 -13.67 -7.22 -16.73
C LYS A 365 -13.84 -8.01 -15.42
N TYR A 366 -14.59 -7.46 -14.45
CA TYR A 366 -14.79 -8.13 -13.16
C TYR A 366 -15.71 -9.35 -13.31
N GLY A 367 -15.27 -10.47 -12.74
CA GLY A 367 -16.10 -11.66 -12.60
C GLY A 367 -17.10 -11.54 -11.44
N GLY A 368 -18.25 -12.20 -11.56
CA GLY A 368 -19.26 -12.23 -10.51
C GLY A 368 -19.95 -10.88 -10.25
N SER A 369 -20.69 -10.78 -9.16
CA SER A 369 -21.44 -9.60 -8.75
C SER A 369 -20.80 -8.89 -7.55
N MET A 370 -21.15 -7.60 -7.35
CA MET A 370 -20.74 -6.88 -6.12
C MET A 370 -21.34 -7.49 -4.85
N ASP A 371 -22.47 -8.16 -4.93
CA ASP A 371 -23.09 -8.82 -3.78
C ASP A 371 -22.34 -10.12 -3.41
N GLU A 372 -21.79 -10.83 -4.39
CA GLU A 372 -20.88 -11.95 -4.15
C GLU A 372 -19.58 -11.49 -3.49
N ASP A 373 -18.96 -10.41 -3.97
CA ASP A 373 -17.79 -9.82 -3.34
C ASP A 373 -18.08 -9.38 -1.89
N ARG A 374 -19.24 -8.75 -1.66
CA ARG A 374 -19.68 -8.38 -0.31
C ARG A 374 -19.86 -9.60 0.60
N ALA A 375 -20.47 -10.65 0.10
CA ALA A 375 -20.68 -11.88 0.84
C ALA A 375 -19.35 -12.58 1.18
N LEU A 376 -18.39 -12.61 0.25
CA LEU A 376 -17.05 -13.16 0.45
C LEU A 376 -16.27 -12.38 1.50
N SER A 377 -16.27 -11.06 1.41
CA SER A 377 -15.66 -10.14 2.38
C SER A 377 -16.15 -10.41 3.81
N LEU A 378 -17.47 -10.59 3.99
CA LEU A 378 -18.07 -10.86 5.30
C LEU A 378 -17.82 -12.29 5.82
N ARG A 379 -17.83 -13.30 4.94
CA ARG A 379 -17.61 -14.71 5.32
C ARG A 379 -16.22 -14.98 5.86
N ALA A 380 -15.21 -14.31 5.31
CA ALA A 380 -13.85 -14.50 5.74
C ALA A 380 -13.58 -13.88 7.11
N LEU A 381 -14.27 -12.80 7.47
CA LEU A 381 -14.26 -12.23 8.83
C LEU A 381 -14.82 -13.21 9.86
N GLY A 382 -15.79 -14.07 9.47
CA GLY A 382 -16.35 -15.12 10.33
C GLY A 382 -15.48 -16.38 10.49
N LYS A 383 -14.48 -16.59 9.60
CA LYS A 383 -13.57 -17.76 9.63
C LYS A 383 -12.28 -17.54 10.43
N VAL A 384 -12.13 -16.40 11.09
CA VAL A 384 -10.95 -16.07 11.92
C VAL A 384 -10.71 -17.06 13.08
N GLY A 385 -11.68 -17.95 13.37
CA GLY A 385 -11.58 -19.02 14.37
C GLY A 385 -11.17 -20.39 13.86
N CYS A 386 -10.78 -20.57 12.58
CA CYS A 386 -10.32 -21.87 12.06
C CYS A 386 -8.93 -22.22 12.59
N GLU A 387 -8.77 -23.44 13.11
CA GLU A 387 -7.53 -23.93 13.72
C GLU A 387 -6.38 -24.15 12.72
N GLU A 388 -6.66 -24.28 11.43
CA GLU A 388 -5.67 -24.60 10.40
C GLU A 388 -5.08 -23.31 9.78
N VAL A 389 -3.79 -23.05 10.03
CA VAL A 389 -3.05 -21.84 9.59
C VAL A 389 -3.19 -21.59 8.08
N GLY A 390 -3.12 -22.63 7.25
CA GLY A 390 -3.25 -22.53 5.80
C GLY A 390 -4.65 -22.09 5.34
N ALA A 391 -5.69 -22.64 5.96
CA ALA A 391 -7.08 -22.28 5.66
C ALA A 391 -7.40 -20.85 6.09
N ARG A 392 -6.84 -20.41 7.22
CA ARG A 392 -6.96 -19.03 7.71
C ARG A 392 -6.29 -18.02 6.77
N ALA A 393 -5.08 -18.30 6.33
CA ALA A 393 -4.35 -17.44 5.39
C ALA A 393 -5.09 -17.31 4.05
N ARG A 394 -5.65 -18.41 3.53
CA ARG A 394 -6.45 -18.39 2.30
C ARG A 394 -7.74 -17.57 2.49
N ALA A 395 -8.48 -17.79 3.55
CA ALA A 395 -9.70 -17.04 3.85
C ALA A 395 -9.41 -15.53 3.97
N PHE A 396 -8.27 -15.16 4.56
CA PHE A 396 -7.84 -13.77 4.64
C PHE A 396 -7.57 -13.17 3.25
N ARG A 397 -6.85 -13.89 2.36
CA ARG A 397 -6.61 -13.43 0.98
C ARG A 397 -7.90 -13.28 0.18
N GLU A 398 -8.83 -14.25 0.31
CA GLU A 398 -10.15 -14.19 -0.32
C GLU A 398 -10.94 -12.95 0.12
N ALA A 399 -10.93 -12.63 1.42
CA ALA A 399 -11.61 -11.44 1.95
C ALA A 399 -10.96 -10.13 1.47
N ALA A 400 -9.65 -10.05 1.53
CA ALA A 400 -8.91 -8.87 1.12
C ALA A 400 -9.16 -8.57 -0.36
N ALA A 401 -9.04 -9.58 -1.22
CA ALA A 401 -9.31 -9.44 -2.65
C ALA A 401 -10.77 -9.06 -2.95
N ALA A 402 -11.74 -9.71 -2.30
CA ALA A 402 -13.16 -9.40 -2.48
C ALA A 402 -13.50 -7.97 -2.00
N THR A 403 -12.92 -7.54 -0.87
CA THR A 403 -13.10 -6.17 -0.35
C THR A 403 -12.51 -5.14 -1.32
N LEU A 404 -11.31 -5.40 -1.85
CA LEU A 404 -10.66 -4.52 -2.83
C LEU A 404 -11.52 -4.39 -4.09
N ARG A 405 -11.90 -5.52 -4.73
CA ARG A 405 -12.76 -5.52 -5.92
C ARG A 405 -14.09 -4.80 -5.68
N LEU A 406 -14.71 -5.01 -4.53
CA LEU A 406 -15.96 -4.32 -4.17
C LEU A 406 -15.78 -2.80 -4.15
N ARG A 407 -14.71 -2.29 -3.56
CA ARG A 407 -14.41 -0.84 -3.50
C ARG A 407 -14.10 -0.26 -4.86
N GLU A 408 -13.27 -0.93 -5.64
CA GLU A 408 -12.95 -0.53 -7.01
C GLU A 408 -14.23 -0.41 -7.86
N ARG A 409 -15.10 -1.43 -7.81
CA ARG A 409 -16.38 -1.43 -8.54
C ARG A 409 -17.35 -0.35 -8.06
N GLN A 410 -17.35 -0.03 -6.77
CA GLN A 410 -18.14 1.09 -6.24
C GLN A 410 -17.67 2.43 -6.79
N ILE A 411 -16.34 2.65 -6.86
CA ILE A 411 -15.76 3.87 -7.45
C ILE A 411 -16.11 3.97 -8.93
N LEU A 412 -15.90 2.91 -9.70
CA LEU A 412 -16.21 2.85 -11.13
C LEU A 412 -17.72 3.06 -11.40
N SER A 413 -18.60 2.40 -10.64
CA SER A 413 -20.06 2.57 -10.80
C SER A 413 -20.51 3.99 -10.47
N ARG A 414 -19.86 4.64 -9.49
CA ARG A 414 -20.12 6.05 -9.21
C ARG A 414 -19.66 6.94 -10.36
N ALA A 415 -18.46 6.72 -10.90
CA ALA A 415 -17.94 7.45 -12.06
C ALA A 415 -18.88 7.29 -13.28
N GLU A 416 -19.34 6.07 -13.56
CA GLU A 416 -20.34 5.78 -14.60
C GLU A 416 -21.61 6.61 -14.41
N SER A 417 -22.16 6.60 -13.21
CA SER A 417 -23.38 7.35 -12.87
C SER A 417 -23.20 8.85 -13.08
N VAL A 418 -22.09 9.42 -12.64
CA VAL A 418 -21.78 10.85 -12.82
C VAL A 418 -21.64 11.19 -14.30
N MET A 419 -20.90 10.38 -15.08
CA MET A 419 -20.72 10.63 -16.52
C MET A 419 -22.07 10.56 -17.27
N ARG A 420 -22.89 9.54 -17.01
CA ARG A 420 -24.23 9.40 -17.61
C ARG A 420 -25.13 10.59 -17.31
N THR A 421 -25.12 11.07 -16.07
CA THR A 421 -25.96 12.20 -15.67
C THR A 421 -25.51 13.49 -16.34
N ARG A 422 -24.22 13.77 -16.37
CA ARG A 422 -23.67 14.95 -17.04
C ARG A 422 -23.93 14.96 -18.54
N LEU A 423 -23.75 13.84 -19.22
CA LEU A 423 -24.07 13.70 -20.63
C LEU A 423 -25.57 13.91 -20.91
N ARG A 424 -26.44 13.46 -20.01
CA ARG A 424 -27.88 13.71 -20.13
C ARG A 424 -28.19 15.20 -19.94
N GLU A 425 -27.65 15.88 -18.95
CA GLU A 425 -27.81 17.32 -18.73
C GLU A 425 -27.37 18.11 -19.96
N MET A 426 -26.23 17.80 -20.56
CA MET A 426 -25.72 18.46 -21.76
C MET A 426 -26.67 18.24 -22.97
N LYS A 427 -27.20 17.02 -23.15
CA LYS A 427 -28.09 16.69 -24.26
C LYS A 427 -29.49 17.26 -24.11
N THR A 428 -29.99 17.49 -22.90
CA THR A 428 -31.35 17.93 -22.62
C THR A 428 -31.49 19.38 -22.17
N GLY A 429 -30.38 20.01 -21.75
CA GLY A 429 -30.38 21.34 -21.13
C GLY A 429 -31.01 21.40 -19.74
N VAL A 430 -31.38 20.25 -19.14
CA VAL A 430 -32.10 20.18 -17.87
C VAL A 430 -31.13 19.67 -16.77
N ALA A 431 -30.88 20.51 -15.76
CA ALA A 431 -30.06 20.11 -14.61
C ALA A 431 -30.75 19.01 -13.79
N MET A 432 -30.02 17.96 -13.46
CA MET A 432 -30.49 16.82 -12.68
C MET A 432 -30.05 16.93 -11.21
N PRO A 433 -30.93 16.73 -10.22
CA PRO A 433 -30.56 16.78 -8.83
C PRO A 433 -29.55 15.66 -8.48
N GLY A 434 -28.44 16.00 -7.81
CA GLY A 434 -27.48 15.04 -7.26
C GLY A 434 -26.34 14.61 -8.18
N ALA A 435 -26.17 15.23 -9.33
CA ALA A 435 -25.11 14.91 -10.30
C ALA A 435 -23.79 15.64 -10.01
N GLY A 436 -23.08 15.24 -8.97
CA GLY A 436 -21.73 15.79 -8.72
C GLY A 436 -20.94 14.92 -7.76
N PHE A 437 -19.62 14.89 -7.96
CA PHE A 437 -18.72 14.56 -6.86
C PHE A 437 -18.93 15.63 -5.79
N ALA A 438 -19.13 15.23 -4.53
CA ALA A 438 -19.35 16.17 -3.44
C ALA A 438 -18.17 17.15 -3.37
N ARG A 439 -18.43 18.46 -3.58
CA ARG A 439 -17.41 19.48 -3.31
C ARG A 439 -17.12 19.42 -1.80
N ARG A 440 -15.95 18.94 -1.41
CA ARG A 440 -15.44 19.18 -0.06
C ARG A 440 -15.21 20.69 0.04
N LYS A 441 -15.87 21.32 1.02
CA LYS A 441 -15.55 22.67 1.49
C LYS A 441 -14.23 22.66 2.26
#